data_e12107dea17603922448928fae488208
#
_entry.id   e12107dea17603922448928fae488208
#
_cell.length_a   1.000
_cell.length_b   1.000
_cell.length_c   1.000
_cell.angle_alpha   90.00
_cell.angle_beta   90.00
_cell.angle_gamma   90.00
#
_symmetry.space_group_name_H-M   'P 1'
#
loop_
_entity.id
_entity.type
_entity.pdbx_description
1 polymer ?
#
loop_
_entity_poly.entity_id
_entity_poly.type
_entity_poly.pdbx_seq_one_letter_code
_entity_poly.pdbx_strand_id
1 'polypeptide(L)'
;MRIIAENTSGVLRDIATVIAGHGANILMINQEIFDSGPYAGMGELYLEYEHGPEDREHLVRDLEAIKSVRDVKSFQPFGDIFGSRVIIIGGGAQVAQVALGAVNEADRHNIRGERISVDTIPLVGERTLALAVDAVSRLPRASILVLAGSIMGGEISNAVDRVREAGIPVIALKMAGTVPEHADLVVTDPIQAGVFAVMQVSSKAVFDIKRVRGREF
;
A
#
# COMPACT_ATOMS: atom_id res chain seq x y z
N MET A 1 14.11 8.27 -2.90
CA MET A 1 15.56 8.13 -3.18
C MET A 1 15.90 6.65 -3.30
N ARG A 2 16.80 6.29 -4.21
CA ARG A 2 17.36 4.94 -4.36
C ARG A 2 18.85 5.01 -4.13
N ILE A 3 19.39 4.10 -3.33
CA ILE A 3 20.83 4.01 -3.04
C ILE A 3 21.29 2.59 -3.31
N ILE A 4 22.39 2.43 -4.04
CA ILE A 4 23.08 1.16 -4.19
C ILE A 4 24.33 1.22 -3.32
N ALA A 5 24.49 0.24 -2.44
CA ALA A 5 25.60 0.21 -1.48
C ALA A 5 26.08 -1.21 -1.24
N GLU A 6 27.27 -1.34 -0.67
CA GLU A 6 27.81 -2.63 -0.25
C GLU A 6 26.90 -3.26 0.82
N ASN A 7 26.70 -4.58 0.72
CA ASN A 7 25.92 -5.32 1.70
C ASN A 7 26.81 -5.71 2.90
N THR A 8 27.16 -4.71 3.71
CA THR A 8 28.01 -4.89 4.90
C THR A 8 27.42 -4.22 6.13
N SER A 9 27.80 -4.70 7.31
CA SER A 9 27.32 -4.15 8.58
C SER A 9 27.69 -2.67 8.73
N GLY A 10 26.72 -1.85 9.16
CA GLY A 10 26.90 -0.43 9.43
C GLY A 10 26.56 0.51 8.27
N VAL A 11 26.43 0.02 7.04
CA VAL A 11 26.10 0.86 5.88
C VAL A 11 24.80 1.61 6.04
N LEU A 12 23.74 0.94 6.50
CA LEU A 12 22.46 1.60 6.75
C LEU A 12 22.56 2.69 7.82
N ARG A 13 23.32 2.45 8.88
CA ARG A 13 23.59 3.46 9.92
C ARG A 13 24.26 4.70 9.33
N ASP A 14 25.28 4.50 8.50
CA ASP A 14 26.06 5.60 7.93
C ASP A 14 25.19 6.44 6.97
N ILE A 15 24.38 5.78 6.12
CA ILE A 15 23.39 6.43 5.27
C ILE A 15 22.37 7.22 6.10
N ALA A 16 21.77 6.59 7.11
CA ALA A 16 20.78 7.25 7.97
C ALA A 16 21.37 8.44 8.75
N THR A 17 22.64 8.35 9.15
CA THR A 17 23.35 9.45 9.82
C THR A 17 23.49 10.66 8.92
N VAL A 18 23.86 10.47 7.65
CA VAL A 18 23.95 11.56 6.67
C VAL A 18 22.58 12.18 6.43
N ILE A 19 21.55 11.35 6.21
CA ILE A 19 20.17 11.85 5.99
C ILE A 19 19.69 12.68 7.19
N ALA A 20 19.88 12.17 8.41
CA ALA A 20 19.51 12.88 9.63
C ALA A 20 20.32 14.17 9.83
N GLY A 21 21.62 14.17 9.45
CA GLY A 21 22.47 15.36 9.48
C GLY A 21 21.97 16.50 8.59
N HIS A 22 21.24 16.19 7.53
CA HIS A 22 20.54 17.15 6.68
C HIS A 22 19.14 17.53 7.18
N GLY A 23 18.75 17.11 8.39
CA GLY A 23 17.43 17.42 8.97
C GLY A 23 16.26 16.65 8.38
N ALA A 24 16.54 15.65 7.56
CA ALA A 24 15.52 14.80 6.96
C ALA A 24 15.09 13.67 7.89
N ASN A 25 13.79 13.38 7.94
CA ASN A 25 13.20 12.27 8.67
C ASN A 25 12.82 11.14 7.73
N ILE A 26 13.36 9.95 7.92
CA ILE A 26 13.06 8.78 7.07
C ILE A 26 11.66 8.27 7.44
N LEU A 27 10.77 8.23 6.45
CA LEU A 27 9.39 7.73 6.59
C LEU A 27 9.27 6.25 6.23
N MET A 28 10.03 5.82 5.23
CA MET A 28 10.00 4.45 4.75
C MET A 28 11.39 4.06 4.26
N ILE A 29 11.77 2.82 4.54
CA ILE A 29 12.95 2.19 3.98
C ILE A 29 12.60 0.76 3.55
N ASN A 30 12.99 0.40 2.35
CA ASN A 30 12.99 -0.96 1.86
C ASN A 30 14.38 -1.31 1.36
N GLN A 31 14.90 -2.47 1.76
CA GLN A 31 16.20 -2.95 1.35
C GLN A 31 16.08 -4.34 0.74
N GLU A 32 16.64 -4.50 -0.43
CA GLU A 32 16.77 -5.78 -1.11
C GLU A 32 18.24 -6.01 -1.50
N ILE A 33 18.61 -7.26 -1.74
CA ILE A 33 19.94 -7.62 -2.22
C ILE A 33 19.81 -8.07 -3.67
N PHE A 34 20.64 -7.54 -4.54
CA PHE A 34 20.67 -7.98 -5.93
C PHE A 34 21.19 -9.42 -6.04
N ASP A 35 20.37 -10.29 -6.57
CA ASP A 35 20.75 -11.70 -6.82
C ASP A 35 21.61 -11.85 -8.07
N SER A 36 21.56 -10.88 -9.00
CA SER A 36 22.24 -10.96 -10.30
C SER A 36 22.53 -9.59 -10.89
N GLY A 37 23.25 -9.56 -12.02
CA GLY A 37 23.56 -8.33 -12.74
C GLY A 37 24.82 -7.62 -12.23
N PRO A 38 25.06 -6.37 -12.66
CA PRO A 38 26.30 -5.64 -12.37
C PRO A 38 26.46 -5.28 -10.88
N TYR A 39 25.38 -5.34 -10.11
CA TYR A 39 25.36 -5.06 -8.68
C TYR A 39 25.11 -6.30 -7.82
N ALA A 40 25.27 -7.52 -8.36
CA ALA A 40 25.04 -8.77 -7.63
C ALA A 40 25.76 -8.77 -6.28
N GLY A 41 25.06 -9.12 -5.20
CA GLY A 41 25.54 -9.11 -3.83
C GLY A 41 25.53 -7.74 -3.14
N MET A 42 25.22 -6.66 -3.85
CA MET A 42 25.03 -5.32 -3.26
C MET A 42 23.62 -5.13 -2.75
N GLY A 43 23.45 -4.21 -1.80
CA GLY A 43 22.15 -3.75 -1.32
C GLY A 43 21.58 -2.64 -2.19
N GLU A 44 20.30 -2.75 -2.52
CA GLU A 44 19.47 -1.66 -3.05
C GLU A 44 18.57 -1.15 -1.93
N LEU A 45 18.65 0.13 -1.63
CA LEU A 45 17.84 0.78 -0.62
C LEU A 45 16.90 1.79 -1.30
N TYR A 46 15.60 1.64 -1.08
CA TYR A 46 14.60 2.66 -1.38
C TYR A 46 14.22 3.36 -0.09
N LEU A 47 14.36 4.69 -0.10
CA LEU A 47 14.08 5.55 1.04
C LEU A 47 13.07 6.62 0.64
N GLU A 48 12.05 6.81 1.47
CA GLU A 48 11.20 8.00 1.44
C GLU A 48 11.46 8.81 2.70
N TYR A 49 11.62 10.13 2.57
CA TYR A 49 11.92 11.03 3.68
C TYR A 49 11.16 12.35 3.53
N GLU A 50 10.90 13.00 4.64
CA GLU A 50 10.30 14.33 4.74
C GLU A 50 11.28 15.33 5.40
N HIS A 51 10.97 16.62 5.32
CA HIS A 51 11.74 17.71 5.90
C HIS A 51 13.22 17.72 5.45
N GLY A 52 13.48 17.20 4.25
CA GLY A 52 14.82 17.19 3.69
C GLY A 52 15.30 18.59 3.30
N PRO A 53 16.61 18.73 3.03
CA PRO A 53 17.20 20.00 2.67
C PRO A 53 16.58 20.57 1.39
N GLU A 54 16.51 21.90 1.28
CA GLU A 54 16.14 22.59 0.05
C GLU A 54 17.10 22.22 -1.09
N ASP A 55 18.38 22.06 -0.78
CA ASP A 55 19.44 21.60 -1.69
C ASP A 55 19.56 20.05 -1.64
N ARG A 56 18.75 19.38 -2.45
CA ARG A 56 18.80 17.92 -2.62
C ARG A 56 20.13 17.43 -3.21
N GLU A 57 20.81 18.25 -4.00
CA GLU A 57 22.07 17.88 -4.63
C GLU A 57 23.19 17.76 -3.59
N HIS A 58 23.11 18.55 -2.52
CA HIS A 58 24.06 18.46 -1.41
C HIS A 58 23.89 17.13 -0.65
N LEU A 59 22.65 16.75 -0.33
CA LEU A 59 22.40 15.45 0.29
C LEU A 59 22.90 14.29 -0.58
N VAL A 60 22.64 14.34 -1.89
CA VAL A 60 23.11 13.29 -2.82
C VAL A 60 24.63 13.20 -2.81
N ARG A 61 25.36 14.32 -2.90
CA ARG A 61 26.84 14.35 -2.85
C ARG A 61 27.39 13.77 -1.55
N ASP A 62 26.79 14.11 -0.42
CA ASP A 62 27.25 13.60 0.88
C ASP A 62 27.00 12.09 1.03
N LEU A 63 25.89 11.60 0.48
CA LEU A 63 25.62 10.16 0.42
C LEU A 63 26.59 9.43 -0.52
N GLU A 64 26.93 10.01 -1.68
CA GLU A 64 27.93 9.45 -2.60
C GLU A 64 29.36 9.46 -2.04
N ALA A 65 29.63 10.36 -1.08
CA ALA A 65 30.91 10.40 -0.37
C ALA A 65 31.11 9.24 0.63
N ILE A 66 30.02 8.51 0.99
CA ILE A 66 30.13 7.31 1.82
C ILE A 66 30.83 6.21 1.03
N LYS A 67 31.96 5.71 1.51
CA LYS A 67 32.83 4.73 0.81
C LYS A 67 32.06 3.48 0.33
N SER A 68 31.08 3.02 1.08
CA SER A 68 30.26 1.84 0.78
C SER A 68 29.13 2.11 -0.21
N VAL A 69 28.83 3.38 -0.53
CA VAL A 69 27.79 3.77 -1.50
C VAL A 69 28.37 3.77 -2.92
N ARG A 70 27.64 3.26 -3.89
CA ARG A 70 28.02 3.16 -5.29
C ARG A 70 27.21 4.03 -6.24
N ASP A 71 25.93 4.23 -5.93
CA ASP A 71 25.02 5.03 -6.76
C ASP A 71 23.92 5.63 -5.89
N VAL A 72 23.57 6.88 -6.13
CA VAL A 72 22.46 7.56 -5.46
C VAL A 72 21.60 8.24 -6.51
N LYS A 73 20.29 7.95 -6.51
CA LYS A 73 19.33 8.58 -7.41
C LYS A 73 18.12 9.09 -6.66
N SER A 74 17.75 10.32 -6.90
CA SER A 74 16.51 10.91 -6.36
C SER A 74 15.36 10.69 -7.33
N PHE A 75 14.21 10.27 -6.80
CA PHE A 75 12.97 10.07 -7.53
C PHE A 75 11.82 10.73 -6.78
N GLN A 76 10.71 10.93 -7.47
CA GLN A 76 9.46 11.30 -6.81
C GLN A 76 9.01 10.17 -5.88
N PRO A 77 8.44 10.46 -4.70
CA PRO A 77 7.86 9.46 -3.81
C PRO A 77 6.79 8.61 -4.49
N PHE A 78 6.67 7.35 -4.11
CA PHE A 78 5.62 6.49 -4.66
C PHE A 78 4.21 6.99 -4.34
N GLY A 79 4.04 7.70 -3.22
CA GLY A 79 2.79 8.38 -2.89
C GLY A 79 2.36 9.40 -3.94
N ASP A 80 3.30 10.18 -4.48
CA ASP A 80 3.02 11.19 -5.50
C ASP A 80 2.76 10.59 -6.89
N ILE A 81 3.37 9.42 -7.18
CA ILE A 81 3.23 8.75 -8.49
C ILE A 81 1.96 7.90 -8.53
N PHE A 82 1.75 7.06 -7.51
CA PHE A 82 0.71 6.03 -7.47
C PHE A 82 -0.43 6.34 -6.50
N GLY A 83 -0.26 7.32 -5.61
CA GLY A 83 -1.25 7.80 -4.65
C GLY A 83 -1.79 6.75 -3.67
N SER A 84 -3.06 6.89 -3.31
CA SER A 84 -3.77 5.95 -2.45
C SER A 84 -3.95 4.60 -3.13
N ARG A 85 -3.94 3.52 -2.34
CA ARG A 85 -3.96 2.16 -2.84
C ARG A 85 -5.20 1.42 -2.37
N VAL A 86 -6.05 1.05 -3.31
CA VAL A 86 -7.21 0.16 -3.07
C VAL A 86 -6.73 -1.27 -3.19
N ILE A 87 -6.90 -2.08 -2.14
CA ILE A 87 -6.50 -3.49 -2.13
C ILE A 87 -7.76 -4.35 -2.25
N ILE A 88 -7.78 -5.27 -3.20
CA ILE A 88 -8.88 -6.22 -3.41
C ILE A 88 -8.36 -7.63 -3.21
N ILE A 89 -8.84 -8.33 -2.18
CA ILE A 89 -8.43 -9.70 -1.85
C ILE A 89 -9.63 -10.63 -1.91
N GLY A 90 -9.45 -11.80 -2.47
CA GLY A 90 -10.48 -12.82 -2.49
C GLY A 90 -10.33 -13.84 -3.60
N GLY A 91 -11.41 -14.53 -3.95
CA GLY A 91 -11.38 -15.59 -4.93
C GLY A 91 -12.42 -15.45 -6.04
N GLY A 92 -12.09 -16.10 -7.17
CA GLY A 92 -13.03 -16.24 -8.28
C GLY A 92 -13.36 -14.95 -9.04
N ALA A 93 -14.49 -15.01 -9.76
CA ALA A 93 -14.95 -13.91 -10.62
C ALA A 93 -15.31 -12.64 -9.86
N GLN A 94 -15.61 -12.72 -8.58
CA GLN A 94 -16.00 -11.55 -7.77
C GLN A 94 -14.86 -10.54 -7.63
N VAL A 95 -13.60 -10.99 -7.48
CA VAL A 95 -12.43 -10.10 -7.48
C VAL A 95 -12.35 -9.30 -8.78
N ALA A 96 -12.55 -9.94 -9.92
CA ALA A 96 -12.51 -9.28 -11.22
C ALA A 96 -13.65 -8.23 -11.37
N GLN A 97 -14.84 -8.52 -10.84
CA GLN A 97 -15.96 -7.58 -10.88
C GLN A 97 -15.73 -6.36 -9.97
N VAL A 98 -15.23 -6.57 -8.76
CA VAL A 98 -14.83 -5.47 -7.87
C VAL A 98 -13.73 -4.62 -8.52
N ALA A 99 -12.73 -5.27 -9.11
CA ALA A 99 -11.64 -4.58 -9.79
C ALA A 99 -12.15 -3.75 -10.98
N LEU A 100 -13.11 -4.26 -11.74
CA LEU A 100 -13.76 -3.52 -12.84
C LEU A 100 -14.38 -2.20 -12.35
N GLY A 101 -15.16 -2.27 -11.25
CA GLY A 101 -15.75 -1.08 -10.64
C GLY A 101 -14.69 -0.11 -10.13
N ALA A 102 -13.69 -0.62 -9.41
CA ALA A 102 -12.63 0.19 -8.84
C ALA A 102 -11.78 0.88 -9.92
N VAL A 103 -11.36 0.16 -10.98
CA VAL A 103 -10.52 0.73 -12.05
C VAL A 103 -11.30 1.80 -12.82
N ASN A 104 -12.55 1.54 -13.18
CA ASN A 104 -13.39 2.52 -13.88
C ASN A 104 -13.58 3.81 -13.07
N GLU A 105 -13.78 3.71 -11.76
CA GLU A 105 -13.94 4.88 -10.92
C GLU A 105 -12.60 5.57 -10.64
N ALA A 106 -11.52 4.81 -10.41
CA ALA A 106 -10.18 5.38 -10.24
C ALA A 106 -9.73 6.17 -11.48
N ASP A 107 -10.03 5.69 -12.69
CA ASP A 107 -9.73 6.40 -13.94
C ASP A 107 -10.38 7.79 -13.98
N ARG A 108 -11.65 7.90 -13.60
CA ARG A 108 -12.37 9.19 -13.53
C ARG A 108 -11.72 10.19 -12.57
N HIS A 109 -11.22 9.69 -11.44
CA HIS A 109 -10.55 10.51 -10.44
C HIS A 109 -9.12 10.87 -10.88
N ASN A 110 -8.39 9.94 -11.48
CA ASN A 110 -7.03 10.13 -11.96
C ASN A 110 -6.96 11.13 -13.12
N ILE A 111 -7.93 11.11 -14.04
CA ILE A 111 -8.09 12.13 -15.10
C ILE A 111 -8.25 13.54 -14.50
N ARG A 112 -8.86 13.65 -13.32
CA ARG A 112 -9.04 14.92 -12.60
C ARG A 112 -7.84 15.30 -11.72
N GLY A 113 -6.72 14.58 -11.84
CA GLY A 113 -5.46 14.88 -11.17
C GLY A 113 -5.28 14.23 -9.80
N GLU A 114 -6.13 13.28 -9.42
CA GLU A 114 -5.85 12.40 -8.28
C GLU A 114 -4.86 11.29 -8.66
N ARG A 115 -4.43 10.53 -7.68
CA ARG A 115 -3.62 9.33 -7.89
C ARG A 115 -4.22 8.22 -7.02
N ILE A 116 -4.87 7.27 -7.66
CA ILE A 116 -5.48 6.09 -7.02
C ILE A 116 -5.07 4.86 -7.80
N SER A 117 -4.42 3.92 -7.15
CA SER A 117 -4.02 2.64 -7.69
C SER A 117 -4.90 1.51 -7.15
N VAL A 118 -5.08 0.46 -7.95
CA VAL A 118 -5.91 -0.69 -7.60
C VAL A 118 -5.08 -1.96 -7.74
N ASP A 119 -4.98 -2.72 -6.65
CA ASP A 119 -4.31 -4.01 -6.63
C ASP A 119 -5.30 -5.13 -6.38
N THR A 120 -5.13 -6.23 -7.10
CA THR A 120 -5.93 -7.43 -6.96
C THR A 120 -5.08 -8.61 -6.55
N ILE A 121 -5.51 -9.32 -5.52
CA ILE A 121 -4.80 -10.49 -4.98
C ILE A 121 -5.79 -11.66 -4.94
N PRO A 122 -5.86 -12.47 -6.03
CA PRO A 122 -6.72 -13.64 -6.08
C PRO A 122 -6.11 -14.78 -5.25
N LEU A 123 -6.78 -15.14 -4.16
CA LEU A 123 -6.37 -16.18 -3.23
C LEU A 123 -7.57 -17.04 -2.81
N VAL A 124 -7.29 -18.26 -2.39
CA VAL A 124 -8.27 -19.19 -1.83
C VAL A 124 -7.73 -19.85 -0.57
N GLY A 125 -8.63 -20.28 0.30
CA GLY A 125 -8.31 -20.93 1.57
C GLY A 125 -8.20 -19.96 2.74
N GLU A 126 -8.84 -20.33 3.86
CA GLU A 126 -9.00 -19.47 5.03
C GLU A 126 -7.65 -18.96 5.55
N ARG A 127 -6.71 -19.84 5.81
CA ARG A 127 -5.40 -19.47 6.35
C ARG A 127 -4.61 -18.54 5.41
N THR A 128 -4.63 -18.83 4.10
CA THR A 128 -3.93 -18.01 3.10
C THR A 128 -4.54 -16.62 3.01
N LEU A 129 -5.88 -16.54 3.00
CA LEU A 129 -6.62 -15.28 3.00
C LEU A 129 -6.37 -14.49 4.29
N ALA A 130 -6.42 -15.13 5.46
CA ALA A 130 -6.16 -14.46 6.73
C ALA A 130 -4.76 -13.84 6.80
N LEU A 131 -3.73 -14.55 6.32
CA LEU A 131 -2.36 -14.03 6.24
C LEU A 131 -2.25 -12.85 5.28
N ALA A 132 -2.90 -12.93 4.12
CA ALA A 132 -2.89 -11.84 3.15
C ALA A 132 -3.64 -10.61 3.65
N VAL A 133 -4.80 -10.79 4.28
CA VAL A 133 -5.58 -9.70 4.91
C VAL A 133 -4.75 -9.02 6.00
N ASP A 134 -4.16 -9.79 6.92
CA ASP A 134 -3.33 -9.25 7.99
C ASP A 134 -2.14 -8.42 7.45
N ALA A 135 -1.54 -8.87 6.34
CA ALA A 135 -0.42 -8.18 5.71
C ALA A 135 -0.79 -6.79 5.14
N VAL A 136 -2.07 -6.51 4.87
CA VAL A 136 -2.53 -5.22 4.32
C VAL A 136 -2.15 -4.06 5.23
N SER A 137 -2.17 -4.24 6.56
CA SER A 137 -1.78 -3.22 7.53
C SER A 137 -0.31 -2.77 7.40
N ARG A 138 0.52 -3.58 6.75
CA ARG A 138 1.95 -3.33 6.52
C ARG A 138 2.28 -2.93 5.08
N LEU A 139 1.28 -2.91 4.19
CA LEU A 139 1.49 -2.50 2.80
C LEU A 139 1.56 -0.97 2.70
N PRO A 140 2.62 -0.41 2.11
CA PRO A 140 2.71 1.02 1.89
C PRO A 140 1.52 1.53 1.08
N ARG A 141 0.98 2.67 1.50
CA ARG A 141 -0.12 3.39 0.83
C ARG A 141 -1.46 2.65 0.79
N ALA A 142 -1.61 1.47 1.43
CA ALA A 142 -2.89 0.79 1.55
C ALA A 142 -3.89 1.71 2.28
N SER A 143 -4.96 2.09 1.62
CA SER A 143 -5.92 3.08 2.11
C SER A 143 -7.32 2.50 2.34
N ILE A 144 -7.60 1.36 1.73
CA ILE A 144 -8.84 0.59 1.90
C ILE A 144 -8.64 -0.85 1.44
N LEU A 145 -9.33 -1.78 2.09
CA LEU A 145 -9.41 -3.19 1.72
C LEU A 145 -10.82 -3.53 1.26
N VAL A 146 -10.93 -4.28 0.15
CA VAL A 146 -12.18 -4.91 -0.29
C VAL A 146 -12.02 -6.42 -0.28
N LEU A 147 -12.92 -7.11 0.41
CA LEU A 147 -12.98 -8.58 0.46
C LEU A 147 -14.06 -9.09 -0.47
N ALA A 148 -13.66 -9.89 -1.47
CA ALA A 148 -14.49 -10.39 -2.54
C ALA A 148 -14.49 -11.91 -2.59
N GLY A 149 -15.62 -12.54 -2.25
CA GLY A 149 -15.72 -13.99 -2.22
C GLY A 149 -17.15 -14.44 -1.89
N SER A 150 -17.36 -15.75 -1.92
CA SER A 150 -18.68 -16.37 -1.61
C SER A 150 -18.82 -16.77 -0.15
N ILE A 151 -17.70 -17.05 0.53
CA ILE A 151 -17.65 -17.43 1.93
C ILE A 151 -16.31 -17.02 2.55
N MET A 152 -16.34 -16.27 3.63
CA MET A 152 -15.18 -15.93 4.45
C MET A 152 -15.58 -15.79 5.92
N GLY A 153 -14.72 -16.30 6.81
CA GLY A 153 -14.95 -16.25 8.25
C GLY A 153 -13.75 -16.74 9.02
N GLY A 154 -13.92 -17.04 10.32
CA GLY A 154 -12.89 -17.59 11.19
C GLY A 154 -11.67 -16.69 11.33
N GLU A 155 -10.49 -17.20 10.98
CA GLU A 155 -9.22 -16.46 11.09
C GLU A 155 -9.20 -15.18 10.21
N ILE A 156 -9.96 -15.16 9.09
CA ILE A 156 -10.06 -13.99 8.23
C ILE A 156 -10.74 -12.83 8.97
N SER A 157 -11.80 -13.11 9.74
CA SER A 157 -12.51 -12.07 10.52
C SER A 157 -11.58 -11.41 11.55
N ASN A 158 -10.76 -12.19 12.24
CA ASN A 158 -9.78 -11.65 13.17
C ASN A 158 -8.71 -10.77 12.47
N ALA A 159 -8.32 -11.16 11.25
CA ALA A 159 -7.41 -10.37 10.44
C ALA A 159 -8.04 -9.04 9.97
N VAL A 160 -9.33 -9.05 9.63
CA VAL A 160 -10.13 -7.85 9.31
C VAL A 160 -10.12 -6.86 10.48
N ASP A 161 -10.35 -7.35 11.70
CA ASP A 161 -10.34 -6.48 12.89
C ASP A 161 -8.98 -5.78 13.06
N ARG A 162 -7.87 -6.50 12.91
CA ARG A 162 -6.53 -5.89 12.98
C ARG A 162 -6.26 -4.86 11.90
N VAL A 163 -6.73 -5.09 10.66
CA VAL A 163 -6.62 -4.11 9.57
C VAL A 163 -7.40 -2.83 9.90
N ARG A 164 -8.61 -2.98 10.48
CA ARG A 164 -9.43 -1.85 10.91
C ARG A 164 -8.82 -1.09 12.10
N GLU A 165 -8.23 -1.81 13.06
CA GLU A 165 -7.48 -1.22 14.16
C GLU A 165 -6.25 -0.42 13.68
N ALA A 166 -5.63 -0.84 12.56
CA ALA A 166 -4.58 -0.08 11.89
C ALA A 166 -5.10 1.15 11.12
N GLY A 167 -6.41 1.42 11.16
CA GLY A 167 -7.04 2.60 10.53
C GLY A 167 -7.41 2.42 9.07
N ILE A 168 -7.29 1.22 8.51
CA ILE A 168 -7.66 0.92 7.12
C ILE A 168 -9.11 0.42 7.08
N PRO A 169 -10.04 1.15 6.44
CA PRO A 169 -11.43 0.70 6.31
C PRO A 169 -11.55 -0.57 5.48
N VAL A 170 -12.56 -1.38 5.79
CA VAL A 170 -12.82 -2.65 5.10
C VAL A 170 -14.23 -2.69 4.54
N ILE A 171 -14.34 -2.94 3.24
CA ILE A 171 -15.58 -3.30 2.55
C ILE A 171 -15.59 -4.82 2.33
N ALA A 172 -16.69 -5.48 2.63
CA ALA A 172 -16.92 -6.86 2.26
C ALA A 172 -18.07 -6.99 1.27
N LEU A 173 -17.96 -7.87 0.30
CA LEU A 173 -19.16 -8.31 -0.42
C LEU A 173 -20.07 -9.06 0.54
N LYS A 174 -21.38 -9.02 0.26
CA LYS A 174 -22.33 -9.89 0.94
C LYS A 174 -22.00 -11.34 0.63
N MET A 175 -21.57 -12.06 1.65
CA MET A 175 -21.10 -13.45 1.54
C MET A 175 -21.48 -14.25 2.77
N ALA A 176 -21.42 -15.56 2.68
CA ALA A 176 -21.55 -16.45 3.84
C ALA A 176 -20.31 -16.34 4.75
N GLY A 177 -20.49 -16.68 6.03
CA GLY A 177 -19.46 -16.57 7.06
C GLY A 177 -19.52 -15.29 7.85
N THR A 178 -18.52 -15.05 8.70
CA THR A 178 -18.54 -13.97 9.69
C THR A 178 -17.87 -12.66 9.23
N VAL A 179 -17.12 -12.66 8.15
CA VAL A 179 -16.42 -11.45 7.65
C VAL A 179 -17.35 -10.25 7.45
N PRO A 180 -18.60 -10.39 6.91
CA PRO A 180 -19.49 -9.24 6.78
C PRO A 180 -19.80 -8.51 8.09
N GLU A 181 -19.84 -9.22 9.21
CA GLU A 181 -20.10 -8.64 10.54
C GLU A 181 -18.91 -7.82 11.07
N HIS A 182 -17.70 -8.10 10.57
CA HIS A 182 -16.46 -7.42 10.92
C HIS A 182 -16.10 -6.27 9.98
N ALA A 183 -16.74 -6.16 8.80
CA ALA A 183 -16.48 -5.10 7.84
C ALA A 183 -17.10 -3.75 8.25
N ASP A 184 -16.57 -2.66 7.72
CA ASP A 184 -17.15 -1.33 7.90
C ASP A 184 -18.38 -1.13 7.01
N LEU A 185 -18.42 -1.79 5.86
CA LEU A 185 -19.52 -1.72 4.90
C LEU A 185 -19.70 -3.07 4.21
N VAL A 186 -20.93 -3.51 4.05
CA VAL A 186 -21.30 -4.69 3.26
C VAL A 186 -22.00 -4.24 1.98
N VAL A 187 -21.55 -4.76 0.84
CA VAL A 187 -22.08 -4.40 -0.48
C VAL A 187 -22.48 -5.67 -1.24
N THR A 188 -23.66 -5.66 -1.84
CA THR A 188 -24.19 -6.80 -2.60
C THR A 188 -23.66 -6.86 -4.02
N ASP A 189 -23.54 -5.70 -4.65
CA ASP A 189 -23.02 -5.60 -6.02
C ASP A 189 -21.48 -5.43 -6.02
N PRO A 190 -20.71 -6.34 -6.63
CA PRO A 190 -19.27 -6.27 -6.61
C PRO A 190 -18.71 -5.06 -7.37
N ILE A 191 -19.35 -4.60 -8.44
CA ILE A 191 -18.92 -3.39 -9.16
C ILE A 191 -19.09 -2.17 -8.26
N GLN A 192 -20.23 -2.08 -7.57
CA GLN A 192 -20.48 -0.99 -6.63
C GLN A 192 -19.51 -0.98 -5.45
N ALA A 193 -19.12 -2.16 -4.95
CA ALA A 193 -18.10 -2.25 -3.90
C ALA A 193 -16.76 -1.62 -4.34
N GLY A 194 -16.35 -1.88 -5.58
CA GLY A 194 -15.15 -1.25 -6.17
C GLY A 194 -15.28 0.27 -6.29
N VAL A 195 -16.45 0.77 -6.73
CA VAL A 195 -16.75 2.20 -6.82
C VAL A 195 -16.69 2.84 -5.43
N PHE A 196 -17.34 2.27 -4.43
CA PHE A 196 -17.31 2.81 -3.06
C PHE A 196 -15.90 2.82 -2.46
N ALA A 197 -15.09 1.82 -2.76
CA ALA A 197 -13.71 1.79 -2.29
C ALA A 197 -12.91 2.98 -2.84
N VAL A 198 -13.03 3.28 -4.12
CA VAL A 198 -12.35 4.44 -4.73
C VAL A 198 -12.92 5.76 -4.21
N MET A 199 -14.23 5.88 -4.10
CA MET A 199 -14.84 7.09 -3.55
C MET A 199 -14.40 7.35 -2.09
N GLN A 200 -14.17 6.30 -1.30
CA GLN A 200 -13.69 6.44 0.09
C GLN A 200 -12.27 7.00 0.15
N VAL A 201 -11.39 6.64 -0.78
CA VAL A 201 -9.98 7.09 -0.76
C VAL A 201 -9.77 8.38 -1.54
N SER A 202 -10.73 8.78 -2.36
CA SER A 202 -10.68 10.04 -3.11
C SER A 202 -10.82 11.25 -2.21
N SER A 203 -9.95 12.24 -2.40
CA SER A 203 -10.05 13.54 -1.72
C SER A 203 -11.16 14.43 -2.28
N LYS A 204 -11.69 14.09 -3.46
CA LYS A 204 -12.69 14.89 -4.19
C LYS A 204 -14.10 14.30 -4.14
N ALA A 205 -14.24 13.04 -3.75
CA ALA A 205 -15.57 12.40 -3.62
C ALA A 205 -16.24 12.79 -2.30
N VAL A 206 -17.57 12.86 -2.34
CA VAL A 206 -18.41 13.10 -1.15
C VAL A 206 -18.93 11.75 -0.64
N PHE A 207 -18.05 10.85 -0.29
CA PHE A 207 -18.40 9.56 0.32
C PHE A 207 -17.58 9.34 1.58
N ASP A 208 -18.23 8.91 2.65
CA ASP A 208 -17.59 8.61 3.92
C ASP A 208 -18.18 7.31 4.49
N ILE A 209 -17.39 6.25 4.47
CA ILE A 209 -17.78 4.93 4.96
C ILE A 209 -18.25 4.95 6.43
N LYS A 210 -17.74 5.88 7.24
CA LYS A 210 -18.14 6.02 8.64
C LYS A 210 -19.62 6.38 8.79
N ARG A 211 -20.20 7.11 7.82
CA ARG A 211 -21.62 7.51 7.81
C ARG A 211 -22.57 6.38 7.45
N VAL A 212 -22.06 5.36 6.80
CA VAL A 212 -22.83 4.21 6.31
C VAL A 212 -22.42 2.89 6.96
N ARG A 213 -21.57 2.97 8.00
CA ARG A 213 -21.07 1.82 8.75
C ARG A 213 -22.21 0.94 9.26
N GLY A 214 -22.06 -0.38 9.09
CA GLY A 214 -23.04 -1.37 9.50
C GLY A 214 -24.30 -1.41 8.63
N ARG A 215 -24.32 -0.68 7.51
CA ARG A 215 -25.38 -0.81 6.49
C ARG A 215 -24.99 -1.83 5.43
N GLU A 216 -26.01 -2.31 4.73
CA GLU A 216 -25.89 -3.17 3.56
C GLU A 216 -26.42 -2.41 2.33
N PHE A 217 -25.69 -2.47 1.21
CA PHE A 217 -26.05 -1.84 -0.07
C PHE A 217 -26.04 -2.85 -1.21
#